data_303bb1921045d3230984307c643f8997
#
_entry.id   303bb1921045d3230984307c643f8997
#
_cell.length_a   1.000
_cell.length_b   1.000
_cell.length_c   1.000
_cell.angle_alpha   90.00
_cell.angle_beta   90.00
_cell.angle_gamma   90.00
#
_symmetry.space_group_name_H-M   'P 1'
#
loop_
_entity.id
_entity.type
_entity.pdbx_description
1 polymer ?
#
loop_
_entity_poly.entity_id
_entity_poly.type
_entity_poly.pdbx_seq_one_letter_code
_entity_poly.pdbx_strand_id
1 'polypeptide(L)'
;WREIHTQLHAQVIEMGLRLSDKPAPYEQIHRALLAGLLGNIGCRDLEGDTYQGAREIKFVVSSGSGLRKQKYKWVIAAELQETNRVYARTAAKIEPEWIESAAEHLVKRHYFDPHWEKSTAQVSAYERVTLYGLTVTLKRRIHFGAVDPTQSREIFIRQALVAQEYETRATF
;
A
#
# COMPACT_ATOMS: atom_id res chain seq x y z
N TRP A 1 -26.37 18.04 1.66
CA TRP A 1 -25.57 17.66 0.50
C TRP A 1 -25.28 18.86 -0.40
N ARG A 2 -26.31 19.65 -0.80
CA ARG A 2 -26.12 20.80 -1.71
C ARG A 2 -25.13 21.84 -1.18
N GLU A 3 -25.20 22.18 0.10
CA GLU A 3 -24.28 23.15 0.73
C GLU A 3 -22.85 22.70 0.68
N ILE A 4 -22.58 21.44 1.09
CA ILE A 4 -21.23 20.86 1.05
C ILE A 4 -20.70 20.83 -0.38
N HIS A 5 -21.53 20.42 -1.34
CA HIS A 5 -21.15 20.42 -2.75
C HIS A 5 -20.78 21.82 -3.25
N THR A 6 -21.58 22.85 -2.90
CA THR A 6 -21.33 24.24 -3.30
C THR A 6 -20.03 24.77 -2.69
N GLN A 7 -19.78 24.47 -1.40
CA GLN A 7 -18.54 24.87 -0.73
C GLN A 7 -17.31 24.21 -1.37
N LEU A 8 -17.34 22.90 -1.60
CA LEU A 8 -16.24 22.20 -2.26
C LEU A 8 -15.99 22.72 -3.68
N HIS A 9 -17.07 22.99 -4.42
CA HIS A 9 -16.97 23.56 -5.77
C HIS A 9 -16.30 24.94 -5.75
N ALA A 10 -16.69 25.81 -4.82
CA ALA A 10 -16.09 27.14 -4.66
C ALA A 10 -14.59 27.02 -4.32
N GLN A 11 -14.21 26.13 -3.40
CA GLN A 11 -12.80 25.88 -3.06
C GLN A 11 -11.97 25.40 -4.25
N VAL A 12 -12.52 24.46 -5.05
CA VAL A 12 -11.84 23.95 -6.25
C VAL A 12 -11.53 25.08 -7.24
N ILE A 13 -12.50 25.99 -7.45
CA ILE A 13 -12.33 27.15 -8.33
C ILE A 13 -11.31 28.14 -7.75
N GLU A 14 -11.38 28.44 -6.46
CA GLU A 14 -10.44 29.32 -5.76
C GLU A 14 -9.00 28.81 -5.84
N MET A 15 -8.81 27.49 -5.78
CA MET A 15 -7.52 26.82 -5.97
C MET A 15 -7.04 26.82 -7.43
N GLY A 16 -7.78 27.38 -8.37
CA GLY A 16 -7.44 27.40 -9.80
C GLY A 16 -7.55 26.05 -10.50
N LEU A 17 -8.18 25.05 -9.87
CA LEU A 17 -8.37 23.73 -10.44
C LEU A 17 -9.56 23.74 -11.42
N ARG A 18 -9.42 22.96 -12.50
CA ARG A 18 -10.50 22.78 -13.48
C ARG A 18 -11.29 21.51 -13.16
N LEU A 19 -12.60 21.62 -13.16
CA LEU A 19 -13.48 20.47 -13.09
C LEU A 19 -13.41 19.70 -14.43
N SER A 20 -13.40 18.38 -14.32
CA SER A 20 -13.46 17.50 -15.49
C SER A 20 -14.93 17.30 -15.92
N ASP A 21 -15.18 17.43 -17.22
CA ASP A 21 -16.49 17.11 -17.82
C ASP A 21 -16.69 15.59 -17.99
N LYS A 22 -15.64 14.80 -17.78
CA LYS A 22 -15.68 13.34 -17.89
C LYS A 22 -15.74 12.69 -16.51
N PRO A 23 -16.56 11.63 -16.34
CA PRO A 23 -16.56 10.84 -15.12
C PRO A 23 -15.14 10.34 -14.81
N ALA A 24 -14.73 10.49 -13.54
CA ALA A 24 -13.43 9.99 -13.10
C ALA A 24 -13.44 8.45 -13.09
N PRO A 25 -12.34 7.78 -13.50
CA PRO A 25 -12.18 6.34 -13.36
C PRO A 25 -12.26 5.89 -11.91
N TYR A 26 -12.65 4.63 -11.69
CA TYR A 26 -12.75 4.01 -10.37
C TYR A 26 -11.50 4.22 -9.51
N GLU A 27 -10.32 3.98 -10.10
CA GLU A 27 -9.04 4.14 -9.42
C GLU A 27 -8.83 5.57 -8.89
N GLN A 28 -9.06 6.59 -9.73
CA GLN A 28 -8.83 7.98 -9.34
C GLN A 28 -9.73 8.40 -8.17
N ILE A 29 -11.01 8.00 -8.21
CA ILE A 29 -11.96 8.28 -7.13
C ILE A 29 -11.48 7.64 -5.82
N HIS A 30 -11.13 6.35 -5.87
CA HIS A 30 -10.78 5.61 -4.66
C HIS A 30 -9.41 5.97 -4.11
N ARG A 31 -8.45 6.36 -4.95
CA ARG A 31 -7.17 6.92 -4.50
C ARG A 31 -7.35 8.28 -3.80
N ALA A 32 -8.23 9.13 -4.31
CA ALA A 32 -8.55 10.40 -3.65
C ALA A 32 -9.23 10.19 -2.29
N LEU A 33 -10.20 9.27 -2.22
CA LEU A 33 -10.86 8.91 -0.96
C LEU A 33 -9.89 8.27 0.05
N LEU A 34 -8.96 7.46 -0.44
CA LEU A 34 -7.99 6.76 0.38
C LEU A 34 -7.09 7.72 1.17
N ALA A 35 -6.73 8.87 0.59
CA ALA A 35 -5.94 9.90 1.27
C ALA A 35 -6.58 10.39 2.59
N GLY A 36 -7.92 10.43 2.66
CA GLY A 36 -8.66 10.82 3.87
C GLY A 36 -9.11 9.65 4.75
N LEU A 37 -9.03 8.41 4.26
CA LEU A 37 -9.63 7.23 4.90
C LEU A 37 -8.62 6.11 5.19
N LEU A 38 -7.33 6.43 5.35
CA LEU A 38 -6.28 5.45 5.62
C LEU A 38 -6.51 4.64 6.90
N GLY A 39 -7.30 5.15 7.85
CA GLY A 39 -7.71 4.43 9.05
C GLY A 39 -8.84 3.41 8.82
N ASN A 40 -9.52 3.47 7.69
CA ASN A 40 -10.70 2.67 7.38
C ASN A 40 -10.42 1.58 6.33
N ILE A 41 -9.15 1.23 6.13
CA ILE A 41 -8.73 0.14 5.25
C ILE A 41 -8.73 -1.18 6.00
N GLY A 42 -8.86 -2.27 5.26
CA GLY A 42 -8.72 -3.61 5.83
C GLY A 42 -8.22 -4.63 4.81
N CYS A 43 -7.42 -5.55 5.34
CA CYS A 43 -6.96 -6.74 4.64
C CYS A 43 -7.78 -7.94 5.13
N ARG A 44 -8.32 -8.70 4.21
CA ARG A 44 -9.12 -9.88 4.55
C ARG A 44 -8.23 -10.97 5.13
N ASP A 45 -8.68 -11.57 6.23
CA ASP A 45 -8.08 -12.77 6.78
C ASP A 45 -8.19 -13.93 5.77
N LEU A 46 -7.22 -14.84 5.79
CA LEU A 46 -7.20 -16.01 4.90
C LEU A 46 -8.44 -16.91 5.13
N GLU A 47 -8.88 -17.00 6.38
CA GLU A 47 -10.03 -17.79 6.80
C GLU A 47 -11.18 -16.86 7.22
N GLY A 48 -12.34 -16.98 6.55
CA GLY A 48 -13.56 -16.26 6.92
C GLY A 48 -13.85 -14.98 6.12
N ASP A 49 -14.78 -14.19 6.67
CA ASP A 49 -15.29 -12.94 6.09
C ASP A 49 -14.84 -11.71 6.90
N THR A 50 -13.88 -11.89 7.80
CA THR A 50 -13.32 -10.84 8.65
C THR A 50 -12.17 -10.15 7.97
N TYR A 51 -12.10 -8.84 8.13
CA TYR A 51 -11.00 -7.99 7.69
C TYR A 51 -10.21 -7.51 8.91
N GLN A 52 -8.90 -7.64 8.84
CA GLN A 52 -7.99 -6.98 9.76
C GLN A 52 -7.82 -5.54 9.30
N GLY A 53 -8.28 -4.60 10.10
CA GLY A 53 -8.17 -3.17 9.85
C GLY A 53 -6.97 -2.53 10.55
N ALA A 54 -6.83 -1.23 10.35
CA ALA A 54 -5.84 -0.41 11.03
C ALA A 54 -5.97 -0.53 12.57
N ARG A 55 -4.83 -0.44 13.30
CA ARG A 55 -4.79 -0.48 14.77
C ARG A 55 -5.44 -1.73 15.37
N GLU A 56 -5.28 -2.87 14.70
CA GLU A 56 -5.79 -4.18 15.14
C GLU A 56 -7.33 -4.31 15.19
N ILE A 57 -8.06 -3.34 14.64
CA ILE A 57 -9.52 -3.40 14.56
C ILE A 57 -9.91 -4.51 13.59
N LYS A 58 -10.79 -5.42 14.03
CA LYS A 58 -11.39 -6.43 13.14
C LYS A 58 -12.81 -6.01 12.79
N PHE A 59 -13.11 -6.07 11.49
CA PHE A 59 -14.45 -5.71 11.01
C PHE A 59 -14.95 -6.69 9.94
N VAL A 60 -16.24 -6.64 9.68
CA VAL A 60 -16.91 -7.37 8.59
C VAL A 60 -17.61 -6.38 7.67
N VAL A 61 -17.70 -6.72 6.39
CA VAL A 61 -18.44 -5.89 5.44
C VAL A 61 -19.95 -5.99 5.73
N SER A 62 -20.60 -4.84 5.88
CA SER A 62 -22.04 -4.74 6.18
C SER A 62 -22.89 -5.47 5.14
N SER A 63 -24.01 -6.03 5.58
CA SER A 63 -24.97 -6.74 4.73
C SER A 63 -25.55 -5.88 3.63
N GLY A 64 -25.62 -4.57 3.84
CA GLY A 64 -26.10 -3.58 2.85
C GLY A 64 -25.01 -3.12 1.88
N SER A 65 -23.77 -3.55 2.02
CA SER A 65 -22.70 -3.20 1.08
C SER A 65 -22.76 -4.07 -0.18
N GLY A 66 -22.57 -3.47 -1.34
CA GLY A 66 -22.44 -4.19 -2.61
C GLY A 66 -21.26 -5.17 -2.66
N LEU A 67 -20.29 -5.04 -1.75
CA LEU A 67 -19.13 -5.94 -1.68
C LEU A 67 -19.35 -7.18 -0.81
N ARG A 68 -20.48 -7.33 -0.12
CA ARG A 68 -20.70 -8.44 0.81
C ARG A 68 -20.47 -9.84 0.21
N LYS A 69 -20.88 -10.01 -1.03
CA LYS A 69 -20.74 -11.29 -1.76
C LYS A 69 -19.36 -11.49 -2.41
N GLN A 70 -18.54 -10.43 -2.41
CA GLN A 70 -17.25 -10.41 -3.09
C GLN A 70 -16.13 -10.42 -2.04
N LYS A 71 -15.22 -11.36 -2.20
CA LYS A 71 -14.15 -11.61 -1.21
C LYS A 71 -12.85 -10.95 -1.65
N TYR A 72 -12.83 -9.64 -1.77
CA TYR A 72 -11.61 -8.89 -2.10
C TYR A 72 -10.61 -8.93 -0.95
N LYS A 73 -9.33 -8.96 -1.29
CA LYS A 73 -8.24 -8.98 -0.31
C LYS A 73 -8.13 -7.66 0.45
N TRP A 74 -8.25 -6.55 -0.26
CA TRP A 74 -8.16 -5.22 0.32
C TRP A 74 -9.43 -4.42 0.06
N VAL A 75 -9.89 -3.77 1.10
CA VAL A 75 -11.07 -2.90 1.04
C VAL A 75 -10.82 -1.59 1.79
N ILE A 76 -11.53 -0.56 1.38
CA ILE A 76 -11.70 0.70 2.11
C ILE A 76 -13.16 0.84 2.47
N ALA A 77 -13.46 1.39 3.64
CA ALA A 77 -14.82 1.71 4.07
C ALA A 77 -14.98 3.22 4.26
N ALA A 78 -16.12 3.75 3.85
CA ALA A 78 -16.45 5.14 4.17
C ALA A 78 -16.65 5.33 5.68
N GLU A 79 -17.19 4.31 6.35
CA GLU A 79 -17.50 4.33 7.77
C GLU A 79 -17.27 2.95 8.41
N LEU A 80 -16.68 2.94 9.61
CA LEU A 80 -16.63 1.78 10.50
C LEU A 80 -17.59 2.03 11.66
N GLN A 81 -18.69 1.28 11.70
CA GLN A 81 -19.72 1.40 12.73
C GLN A 81 -19.61 0.25 13.71
N GLU A 82 -19.43 0.56 14.99
CA GLU A 82 -19.41 -0.41 16.08
C GLU A 82 -20.82 -0.62 16.63
N THR A 83 -21.22 -1.92 16.72
CA THR A 83 -22.43 -2.36 17.40
C THR A 83 -22.06 -3.58 18.23
N ASN A 84 -22.60 -4.79 17.98
CA ASN A 84 -22.11 -6.07 18.52
C ASN A 84 -20.78 -6.50 17.87
N ARG A 85 -20.46 -5.96 16.71
CA ARG A 85 -19.20 -6.08 15.96
C ARG A 85 -18.96 -4.78 15.24
N VAL A 86 -17.76 -4.60 14.70
CA VAL A 86 -17.47 -3.48 13.80
C VAL A 86 -17.87 -3.85 12.38
N TYR A 87 -18.67 -3.01 11.76
CA TYR A 87 -19.18 -3.16 10.40
C TYR A 87 -18.63 -2.06 9.50
N ALA A 88 -18.06 -2.46 8.37
CA ALA A 88 -17.67 -1.56 7.30
C ALA A 88 -18.89 -1.23 6.42
N ARG A 89 -19.30 0.06 6.41
CA ARG A 89 -20.36 0.55 5.56
C ARG A 89 -19.78 1.21 4.32
N THR A 90 -20.50 1.06 3.21
CA THR A 90 -20.09 1.65 1.91
C THR A 90 -18.63 1.32 1.61
N ALA A 91 -18.36 0.02 1.51
CA ALA A 91 -17.01 -0.47 1.25
C ALA A 91 -16.72 -0.54 -0.26
N ALA A 92 -15.45 -0.34 -0.61
CA ALA A 92 -14.95 -0.44 -1.97
C ALA A 92 -13.66 -1.28 -2.00
N LYS A 93 -13.40 -1.96 -3.14
CA LYS A 93 -12.14 -2.66 -3.38
C LYS A 93 -11.02 -1.63 -3.57
N ILE A 94 -9.84 -1.91 -3.04
CA ILE A 94 -8.62 -1.13 -3.29
C ILE A 94 -7.44 -2.05 -3.58
N GLU A 95 -6.36 -1.48 -4.08
CA GLU A 95 -5.11 -2.20 -4.32
C GLU A 95 -4.03 -1.73 -3.32
N PRO A 96 -3.12 -2.63 -2.86
CA PRO A 96 -2.09 -2.29 -1.88
C PRO A 96 -1.14 -1.17 -2.36
N GLU A 97 -0.87 -1.09 -3.66
CA GLU A 97 -0.04 -0.06 -4.25
C GLU A 97 -0.65 1.36 -4.06
N TRP A 98 -1.98 1.46 -4.06
CA TRP A 98 -2.67 2.74 -3.80
C TRP A 98 -2.50 3.15 -2.35
N ILE A 99 -2.52 2.17 -1.42
CA ILE A 99 -2.28 2.43 0.00
C ILE A 99 -0.87 2.98 0.21
N GLU A 100 0.14 2.34 -0.36
CA GLU A 100 1.53 2.79 -0.23
C GLU A 100 1.72 4.20 -0.78
N SER A 101 1.14 4.49 -1.95
CA SER A 101 1.22 5.82 -2.57
C SER A 101 0.52 6.91 -1.75
N ALA A 102 -0.68 6.63 -1.22
CA ALA A 102 -1.44 7.60 -0.43
C ALA A 102 -0.86 7.82 0.97
N ALA A 103 -0.21 6.80 1.52
CA ALA A 103 0.33 6.77 2.88
C ALA A 103 1.86 6.83 2.93
N GLU A 104 2.55 7.31 1.91
CA GLU A 104 4.02 7.30 1.82
C GLU A 104 4.69 7.89 3.07
N HIS A 105 4.11 8.93 3.63
CA HIS A 105 4.59 9.61 4.84
C HIS A 105 4.25 8.87 6.16
N LEU A 106 3.46 7.80 6.12
CA LEU A 106 2.98 7.05 7.30
C LEU A 106 3.44 5.60 7.31
N VAL A 107 3.81 5.05 6.16
CA VAL A 107 4.26 3.66 6.07
C VAL A 107 5.61 3.47 6.73
N LYS A 108 5.77 2.32 7.39
CA LYS A 108 7.06 1.88 7.91
C LYS A 108 7.61 0.81 6.97
N ARG A 109 8.85 1.02 6.52
CA ARG A 109 9.58 0.09 5.66
C ARG A 109 10.61 -0.65 6.49
N HIS A 110 10.63 -1.95 6.35
CA HIS A 110 11.62 -2.82 6.99
C HIS A 110 12.32 -3.65 5.93
N TYR A 111 13.65 -3.56 5.91
CA TYR A 111 14.50 -4.26 4.96
C TYR A 111 15.16 -5.43 5.65
N PHE A 112 15.20 -6.59 4.99
CA PHE A 112 15.76 -7.79 5.56
C PHE A 112 16.38 -8.69 4.49
N ASP A 113 17.28 -9.60 4.94
CA ASP A 113 17.97 -10.56 4.09
C ASP A 113 18.70 -9.93 2.89
N PRO A 114 19.59 -8.93 3.12
CA PRO A 114 20.38 -8.37 2.04
C PRO A 114 21.43 -9.40 1.58
N HIS A 115 21.49 -9.66 0.26
CA HIS A 115 22.35 -10.68 -0.34
C HIS A 115 22.77 -10.28 -1.75
N TRP A 116 23.89 -10.86 -2.20
CA TRP A 116 24.32 -10.77 -3.60
C TRP A 116 23.41 -11.61 -4.49
N GLU A 117 22.95 -11.02 -5.57
CA GLU A 117 22.16 -11.71 -6.58
C GLU A 117 22.91 -11.78 -7.90
N LYS A 118 23.47 -12.95 -8.20
CA LYS A 118 24.29 -13.18 -9.39
C LYS A 118 23.54 -12.88 -10.70
N SER A 119 22.25 -13.25 -10.78
CA SER A 119 21.44 -13.11 -11.99
C SER A 119 21.24 -11.66 -12.46
N THR A 120 21.20 -10.73 -11.51
CA THR A 120 20.99 -9.31 -11.75
C THR A 120 22.26 -8.48 -11.50
N ALA A 121 23.34 -9.12 -11.06
CA ALA A 121 24.62 -8.50 -10.71
C ALA A 121 24.45 -7.29 -9.76
N GLN A 122 23.63 -7.46 -8.72
CA GLN A 122 23.35 -6.42 -7.73
C GLN A 122 23.13 -7.02 -6.34
N VAL A 123 23.25 -6.18 -5.32
CA VAL A 123 22.81 -6.54 -3.97
C VAL A 123 21.34 -6.29 -3.87
N SER A 124 20.58 -7.34 -3.60
CA SER A 124 19.14 -7.33 -3.42
C SER A 124 18.79 -7.54 -1.95
N ALA A 125 17.65 -7.02 -1.52
CA ALA A 125 17.06 -7.31 -0.22
C ALA A 125 15.54 -7.45 -0.37
N TYR A 126 14.89 -7.88 0.70
CA TYR A 126 13.44 -7.88 0.76
C TYR A 126 12.95 -6.71 1.61
N GLU A 127 11.87 -6.10 1.15
CA GLU A 127 11.17 -5.03 1.82
C GLU A 127 9.82 -5.51 2.33
N ARG A 128 9.51 -5.18 3.58
CA ARG A 128 8.18 -5.27 4.17
C ARG A 128 7.65 -3.87 4.42
N VAL A 129 6.42 -3.61 4.00
CA VAL A 129 5.76 -2.32 4.22
C VAL A 129 4.57 -2.52 5.15
N THR A 130 4.49 -1.70 6.19
CA THR A 130 3.40 -1.73 7.17
C THR A 130 2.78 -0.36 7.35
N LEU A 131 1.46 -0.31 7.55
CA LEU A 131 0.70 0.89 7.86
C LEU A 131 -0.23 0.60 9.04
N TYR A 132 -0.12 1.35 10.13
CA TYR A 132 -0.94 1.19 11.34
C TYR A 132 -1.05 -0.26 11.85
N GLY A 133 0.03 -1.04 11.76
CA GLY A 133 0.06 -2.46 12.12
C GLY A 133 -0.36 -3.43 11.01
N LEU A 134 -0.98 -2.95 9.93
CA LEU A 134 -1.30 -3.78 8.77
C LEU A 134 -0.07 -4.01 7.89
N THR A 135 0.17 -5.24 7.50
CA THR A 135 1.18 -5.57 6.49
C THR A 135 0.60 -5.34 5.10
N VAL A 136 0.94 -4.21 4.48
CA VAL A 136 0.51 -3.85 3.12
C VAL A 136 1.27 -4.67 2.09
N THR A 137 2.61 -4.72 2.22
CA THR A 137 3.49 -5.57 1.41
C THR A 137 4.29 -6.47 2.33
N LEU A 138 4.16 -7.78 2.17
CA LEU A 138 4.83 -8.75 3.04
C LEU A 138 6.29 -8.96 2.66
N LYS A 139 6.55 -9.11 1.37
CA LYS A 139 7.88 -9.38 0.83
C LYS A 139 7.95 -8.90 -0.61
N ARG A 140 8.72 -7.86 -0.83
CA ARG A 140 9.03 -7.33 -2.16
C ARG A 140 10.54 -7.27 -2.33
N ARG A 141 11.06 -7.79 -3.42
CA ARG A 141 12.49 -7.69 -3.73
C ARG A 141 12.81 -6.27 -4.20
N ILE A 142 13.89 -5.71 -3.67
CA ILE A 142 14.37 -4.38 -4.01
C ILE A 142 15.88 -4.39 -4.27
N HIS A 143 16.37 -3.38 -4.99
CA HIS A 143 17.80 -3.08 -5.10
C HIS A 143 18.27 -2.41 -3.80
N PHE A 144 19.10 -3.12 -3.02
CA PHE A 144 19.49 -2.67 -1.68
C PHE A 144 20.52 -1.54 -1.70
N GLY A 145 21.27 -1.40 -2.80
CA GLY A 145 22.26 -0.33 -2.96
C GLY A 145 21.68 1.09 -2.86
N ALA A 146 20.39 1.26 -3.17
CA ALA A 146 19.69 2.55 -3.00
C ALA A 146 19.31 2.84 -1.54
N VAL A 147 19.23 1.80 -0.69
CA VAL A 147 18.81 1.89 0.72
C VAL A 147 20.03 2.04 1.62
N ASP A 148 20.99 1.14 1.48
CA ASP A 148 22.24 1.15 2.24
C ASP A 148 23.43 0.84 1.31
N PRO A 149 24.06 1.87 0.75
CA PRO A 149 25.22 1.72 -0.13
C PRO A 149 26.42 1.10 0.58
N THR A 150 26.61 1.37 1.87
CA THR A 150 27.75 0.89 2.65
C THR A 150 27.67 -0.61 2.86
N GLN A 151 26.55 -1.08 3.38
CA GLN A 151 26.32 -2.50 3.58
C GLN A 151 26.29 -3.26 2.25
N SER A 152 25.72 -2.66 1.20
CA SER A 152 25.72 -3.25 -0.15
C SER A 152 27.12 -3.44 -0.69
N ARG A 153 28.01 -2.47 -0.49
CA ARG A 153 29.43 -2.59 -0.88
C ARG A 153 30.12 -3.75 -0.15
N GLU A 154 29.91 -3.89 1.15
CA GLU A 154 30.48 -5.00 1.92
C GLU A 154 30.00 -6.37 1.42
N ILE A 155 28.68 -6.49 1.17
CA ILE A 155 28.08 -7.72 0.64
C ILE A 155 28.65 -8.03 -0.74
N PHE A 156 28.76 -7.04 -1.61
CA PHE A 156 29.35 -7.20 -2.94
C PHE A 156 30.80 -7.71 -2.84
N ILE A 157 31.64 -7.10 -2.00
CA ILE A 157 33.02 -7.54 -1.84
C ILE A 157 33.08 -8.97 -1.34
N ARG A 158 32.32 -9.33 -0.30
CA ARG A 158 32.38 -10.65 0.33
C ARG A 158 31.75 -11.73 -0.54
N GLN A 159 30.55 -11.51 -1.05
CA GLN A 159 29.78 -12.55 -1.72
C GLN A 159 30.02 -12.60 -3.24
N ALA A 160 30.33 -11.45 -3.86
CA ALA A 160 30.60 -11.41 -5.30
C ALA A 160 32.10 -11.61 -5.64
N LEU A 161 32.98 -10.80 -5.04
CA LEU A 161 34.40 -10.81 -5.41
C LEU A 161 35.15 -11.91 -4.69
N VAL A 162 35.07 -12.01 -3.35
CA VAL A 162 35.82 -13.01 -2.58
C VAL A 162 35.30 -14.43 -2.86
N ALA A 163 34.00 -14.62 -2.93
CA ALA A 163 33.39 -15.91 -3.27
C ALA A 163 33.44 -16.24 -4.77
N GLN A 164 33.99 -15.35 -5.61
CA GLN A 164 34.12 -15.52 -7.07
C GLN A 164 32.77 -15.76 -7.78
N GLU A 165 31.70 -15.18 -7.27
CA GLU A 165 30.36 -15.28 -7.89
C GLU A 165 30.09 -14.17 -8.91
N TYR A 166 31.01 -13.20 -9.07
CA TYR A 166 30.92 -12.13 -10.05
C TYR A 166 31.63 -12.51 -11.34
N GLU A 167 30.89 -12.68 -12.42
CA GLU A 167 31.41 -12.89 -13.75
C GLU A 167 31.43 -11.57 -14.52
N THR A 168 32.60 -11.09 -14.91
CA THR A 168 32.71 -9.90 -15.77
C THR A 168 33.30 -10.29 -17.13
N ARG A 169 32.75 -9.65 -18.18
CA ARG A 169 33.31 -9.74 -19.55
C ARG A 169 34.18 -8.53 -19.90
N ALA A 170 34.43 -7.64 -18.93
CA ALA A 170 35.28 -6.50 -19.14
C ALA A 170 36.73 -6.94 -19.39
N THR A 171 37.31 -6.48 -20.47
CA THR A 171 38.75 -6.58 -20.73
C THR A 171 39.41 -5.38 -20.04
N PHE A 172 40.32 -5.68 -19.10
CA PHE A 172 41.12 -4.67 -18.42
C PHE A 172 42.42 -4.43 -19.19
#